data_040e6621f99f6a3e9bfdf5b71bbd054c
#
_entry.id   040e6621f99f6a3e9bfdf5b71bbd054c
#
_cell.length_a   1.000
_cell.length_b   1.000
_cell.length_c   1.000
_cell.angle_alpha   90.00
_cell.angle_beta   90.00
_cell.angle_gamma   90.00
#
_symmetry.space_group_name_H-M   'P 1'
#
loop_
_entity.id
_entity.type
_entity.pdbx_description
1 polymer ?
#
loop_
_entity_poly.entity_id
_entity_poly.type
_entity_poly.pdbx_seq_one_letter_code
_entity_poly.pdbx_strand_id
1 'polypeptide(L)'
;PAVFAFAGGRPVDAFLGAIPESEVRRFADKVISAAPAGQPQAGSIEEEIANALTAAGEALTVGDLNQAAQIYGMVLQHQPENAPAIVGMAKVFLAAGEPDQAQAVLDTMPEEGRKGDDYTSTLAALKLLGEAAELSETDELAAQLERNPDDHQARFDLAVKYNAEGKRLEAAEALVALMRRDRAW
;
A
#
# COMPACT_ATOMS: atom_id res chain seq x y z
N PRO A 1 25.31 -35.86 31.02
CA PRO A 1 24.01 -35.34 30.59
C PRO A 1 23.42 -36.25 29.49
N ALA A 2 22.08 -36.28 29.40
CA ALA A 2 21.36 -36.95 28.32
C ALA A 2 20.64 -35.91 27.52
N VAL A 3 20.74 -35.99 26.20
CA VAL A 3 20.03 -35.08 25.28
C VAL A 3 19.08 -35.92 24.42
N PHE A 4 17.82 -35.53 24.38
CA PHE A 4 16.78 -36.18 23.58
C PHE A 4 16.20 -35.15 22.61
N ALA A 5 16.06 -35.51 21.35
CA ALA A 5 15.40 -34.71 20.37
C ALA A 5 14.03 -35.30 20.03
N PHE A 6 13.04 -34.42 19.93
CA PHE A 6 11.68 -34.77 19.56
C PHE A 6 11.26 -33.98 18.34
N ALA A 7 10.59 -34.60 17.38
CA ALA A 7 9.94 -33.93 16.26
C ALA A 7 8.50 -34.43 16.18
N GLY A 8 7.51 -33.45 16.12
CA GLY A 8 6.09 -33.79 16.10
C GLY A 8 5.63 -34.63 17.31
N GLY A 9 6.22 -34.44 18.49
CA GLY A 9 5.91 -35.21 19.72
C GLY A 9 6.48 -36.60 19.76
N ARG A 10 7.31 -37.05 18.80
CA ARG A 10 7.97 -38.35 18.75
C ARG A 10 9.46 -38.19 18.96
N PRO A 11 10.10 -39.10 19.71
CA PRO A 11 11.56 -39.11 19.86
C PRO A 11 12.21 -39.45 18.51
N VAL A 12 13.15 -38.61 18.07
CA VAL A 12 13.88 -38.77 16.79
C VAL A 12 15.25 -39.38 17.04
N ASP A 13 15.95 -38.85 18.02
CA ASP A 13 17.29 -39.31 18.37
C ASP A 13 17.64 -38.88 19.79
N ALA A 14 18.69 -39.54 20.36
CA ALA A 14 19.19 -39.22 21.68
C ALA A 14 20.68 -39.57 21.79
N PHE A 15 21.40 -38.82 22.62
CA PHE A 15 22.75 -39.20 23.01
C PHE A 15 22.99 -39.00 24.50
N LEU A 16 23.94 -39.79 25.04
CA LEU A 16 24.31 -39.80 26.43
C LEU A 16 25.79 -39.38 26.58
N GLY A 17 26.05 -38.50 27.54
CA GLY A 17 27.40 -38.03 27.82
C GLY A 17 27.83 -36.85 26.95
N ALA A 18 29.13 -36.54 27.01
CA ALA A 18 29.74 -35.55 26.14
C ALA A 18 30.19 -36.23 24.84
N ILE A 19 29.73 -35.71 23.70
CA ILE A 19 30.12 -36.23 22.39
C ILE A 19 30.91 -35.15 21.62
N PRO A 20 31.78 -35.56 20.67
CA PRO A 20 32.52 -34.62 19.82
C PRO A 20 31.60 -33.70 19.01
N GLU A 21 32.09 -32.51 18.67
CA GLU A 21 31.32 -31.51 17.86
C GLU A 21 30.78 -32.08 16.54
N SER A 22 31.55 -32.98 15.90
CA SER A 22 31.11 -33.61 14.64
C SER A 22 29.90 -34.53 14.84
N GLU A 23 29.74 -35.14 15.99
CA GLU A 23 28.58 -35.96 16.33
C GLU A 23 27.39 -35.10 16.75
N VAL A 24 27.63 -33.97 17.42
CA VAL A 24 26.59 -32.97 17.70
C VAL A 24 26.00 -32.40 16.40
N ARG A 25 26.85 -32.10 15.42
CA ARG A 25 26.39 -31.63 14.10
C ARG A 25 25.54 -32.67 13.37
N ARG A 26 26.01 -33.96 13.36
CA ARG A 26 25.21 -35.05 12.76
C ARG A 26 23.88 -35.26 13.45
N PHE A 27 23.86 -35.15 14.78
CA PHE A 27 22.63 -35.21 15.55
C PHE A 27 21.67 -34.07 15.17
N ALA A 28 22.17 -32.83 15.06
CA ALA A 28 21.38 -31.68 14.64
C ALA A 28 20.82 -31.85 13.21
N ASP A 29 21.65 -32.29 12.25
CA ASP A 29 21.23 -32.55 10.86
C ASP A 29 20.14 -33.63 10.79
N LYS A 30 20.26 -34.68 11.65
CA LYS A 30 19.26 -35.74 11.70
C LYS A 30 17.93 -35.28 12.29
N VAL A 31 17.97 -34.40 13.30
CA VAL A 31 16.77 -33.79 13.89
C VAL A 31 16.09 -32.86 12.90
N ILE A 32 16.86 -32.04 12.18
CA ILE A 32 16.37 -31.16 11.13
C ILE A 32 15.70 -31.96 10.01
N SER A 33 16.34 -33.07 9.57
CA SER A 33 15.80 -33.94 8.51
C SER A 33 14.55 -34.74 8.92
N ALA A 34 14.37 -34.96 10.23
CA ALA A 34 13.25 -35.71 10.78
C ALA A 34 12.10 -34.79 11.25
N ALA A 35 12.31 -33.49 11.23
CA ALA A 35 11.21 -32.52 11.45
C ALA A 35 10.14 -32.72 10.36
N PRO A 36 8.84 -32.84 10.72
CA PRO A 36 7.80 -32.95 9.71
C PRO A 36 7.88 -31.73 8.81
N ALA A 37 7.84 -31.96 7.50
CA ALA A 37 7.75 -30.91 6.50
C ALA A 37 6.46 -30.12 6.79
N GLY A 38 6.57 -29.02 7.52
CA GLY A 38 5.40 -28.24 7.98
C GLY A 38 5.63 -27.29 9.14
N GLN A 39 6.83 -27.28 9.74
CA GLN A 39 7.20 -26.14 10.61
C GLN A 39 8.09 -25.20 9.80
N PRO A 40 7.65 -23.96 9.55
CA PRO A 40 8.46 -23.00 8.83
C PRO A 40 9.73 -22.70 9.64
N GLN A 41 10.89 -23.03 9.08
CA GLN A 41 12.15 -22.45 9.53
C GLN A 41 12.08 -20.94 9.24
N ALA A 42 12.73 -20.12 10.06
CA ALA A 42 12.72 -18.65 9.85
C ALA A 42 13.08 -18.24 8.40
N GLY A 43 13.94 -19.01 7.71
CA GLY A 43 14.22 -18.85 6.29
C GLY A 43 13.05 -19.23 5.35
N SER A 44 12.12 -20.09 5.77
CA SER A 44 10.95 -20.46 4.97
C SER A 44 9.85 -19.40 5.00
N ILE A 45 9.70 -18.67 6.11
CA ILE A 45 8.70 -17.59 6.22
C ILE A 45 9.10 -16.40 5.34
N GLU A 46 10.35 -16.02 5.33
CA GLU A 46 10.85 -14.95 4.46
C GLU A 46 10.72 -15.30 2.96
N GLU A 47 11.02 -16.57 2.61
CA GLU A 47 10.81 -17.06 1.25
C GLU A 47 9.32 -17.11 0.87
N GLU A 48 8.45 -17.53 1.77
CA GLU A 48 7.00 -17.54 1.56
C GLU A 48 6.45 -16.12 1.35
N ILE A 49 6.91 -15.14 2.15
CA ILE A 49 6.55 -13.73 1.98
C ILE A 49 7.08 -13.18 0.66
N ALA A 50 8.31 -13.47 0.27
CA ALA A 50 8.87 -13.04 -1.00
C ALA A 50 8.09 -13.61 -2.20
N ASN A 51 7.72 -14.89 -2.13
CA ASN A 51 6.89 -15.53 -3.14
C ASN A 51 5.47 -14.92 -3.19
N ALA A 52 4.88 -14.64 -2.03
CA ALA A 52 3.58 -13.98 -1.93
C ALA A 52 3.61 -12.57 -2.53
N LEU A 53 4.65 -11.77 -2.24
CA LEU A 53 4.82 -10.44 -2.83
C LEU A 53 4.98 -10.49 -4.35
N THR A 54 5.69 -11.49 -4.87
CA THR A 54 5.84 -11.71 -6.31
C THR A 54 4.47 -12.05 -6.93
N ALA A 55 3.75 -13.01 -6.36
CA ALA A 55 2.42 -13.39 -6.85
C ALA A 55 1.40 -12.22 -6.78
N ALA A 56 1.48 -11.39 -5.74
CA ALA A 56 0.64 -10.20 -5.63
C ALA A 56 0.97 -9.15 -6.73
N GLY A 57 2.26 -8.97 -7.02
CA GLY A 57 2.71 -8.11 -8.12
C GLY A 57 2.26 -8.59 -9.50
N GLU A 58 2.30 -9.89 -9.73
CA GLU A 58 1.78 -10.51 -10.97
C GLU A 58 0.27 -10.32 -11.08
N ALA A 59 -0.49 -10.58 -10.01
CA ALA A 59 -1.94 -10.36 -9.97
C ALA A 59 -2.30 -8.89 -10.27
N LEU A 60 -1.56 -7.94 -9.69
CA LEU A 60 -1.74 -6.51 -9.98
C LEU A 60 -1.46 -6.20 -11.46
N THR A 61 -0.43 -6.80 -12.05
CA THR A 61 -0.04 -6.57 -13.45
C THR A 61 -1.11 -7.07 -14.43
N VAL A 62 -1.78 -8.18 -14.12
CA VAL A 62 -2.87 -8.71 -14.95
C VAL A 62 -4.24 -8.07 -14.63
N GLY A 63 -4.28 -7.16 -13.65
CA GLY A 63 -5.49 -6.43 -13.26
C GLY A 63 -6.40 -7.19 -12.29
N ASP A 64 -5.96 -8.29 -11.70
CA ASP A 64 -6.70 -8.98 -10.64
C ASP A 64 -6.45 -8.28 -9.28
N LEU A 65 -7.13 -7.14 -9.12
CA LEU A 65 -7.00 -6.29 -7.94
C LEU A 65 -7.44 -7.00 -6.67
N ASN A 66 -8.44 -7.88 -6.75
CA ASN A 66 -8.94 -8.61 -5.59
C ASN A 66 -7.91 -9.61 -5.07
N GLN A 67 -7.30 -10.38 -5.96
CA GLN A 67 -6.25 -11.32 -5.59
C GLN A 67 -5.01 -10.59 -5.05
N ALA A 68 -4.58 -9.51 -5.71
CA ALA A 68 -3.46 -8.69 -5.27
C ALA A 68 -3.71 -8.14 -3.85
N ALA A 69 -4.90 -7.55 -3.60
CA ALA A 69 -5.28 -7.02 -2.30
C ALA A 69 -5.26 -8.08 -1.19
N GLN A 70 -5.80 -9.28 -1.47
CA GLN A 70 -5.81 -10.37 -0.51
C GLN A 70 -4.39 -10.79 -0.12
N ILE A 71 -3.50 -10.95 -1.10
CA ILE A 71 -2.13 -11.40 -0.84
C ILE A 71 -1.33 -10.32 -0.09
N TYR A 72 -1.39 -9.05 -0.53
CA TYR A 72 -0.73 -7.96 0.20
C TYR A 72 -1.30 -7.81 1.61
N GLY A 73 -2.62 -7.94 1.78
CA GLY A 73 -3.28 -7.91 3.08
C GLY A 73 -2.79 -9.01 4.03
N MET A 74 -2.61 -10.24 3.53
CA MET A 74 -2.04 -11.35 4.31
C MET A 74 -0.59 -11.04 4.74
N VAL A 75 0.23 -10.51 3.85
CA VAL A 75 1.60 -10.12 4.20
C VAL A 75 1.59 -9.03 5.29
N LEU A 76 0.74 -8.02 5.18
CA LEU A 76 0.63 -6.93 6.16
C LEU A 76 0.07 -7.39 7.51
N GLN A 77 -0.73 -8.45 7.57
CA GLN A 77 -1.17 -9.05 8.84
C GLN A 77 0.00 -9.69 9.60
N HIS A 78 0.99 -10.25 8.91
CA HIS A 78 2.18 -10.87 9.50
C HIS A 78 3.31 -9.86 9.70
N GLN A 79 3.47 -8.94 8.78
CA GLN A 79 4.50 -7.91 8.76
C GLN A 79 3.89 -6.54 8.44
N PRO A 80 3.33 -5.84 9.42
CA PRO A 80 2.64 -4.54 9.20
C PRO A 80 3.53 -3.45 8.60
N GLU A 81 4.84 -3.55 8.78
CA GLU A 81 5.83 -2.59 8.29
C GLU A 81 6.53 -3.05 6.99
N ASN A 82 6.00 -4.08 6.32
CA ASN A 82 6.58 -4.59 5.08
C ASN A 82 6.41 -3.57 3.95
N ALA A 83 7.47 -2.83 3.64
CA ALA A 83 7.44 -1.74 2.68
C ALA A 83 6.95 -2.17 1.27
N PRO A 84 7.41 -3.29 0.67
CA PRO A 84 6.86 -3.80 -0.58
C PRO A 84 5.35 -4.06 -0.55
N ALA A 85 4.83 -4.60 0.56
CA ALA A 85 3.40 -4.88 0.70
C ALA A 85 2.57 -3.60 0.86
N ILE A 86 3.06 -2.61 1.62
CA ILE A 86 2.43 -1.28 1.76
C ILE A 86 2.33 -0.60 0.40
N VAL A 87 3.43 -0.52 -0.35
CA VAL A 87 3.44 0.08 -1.69
C VAL A 87 2.57 -0.70 -2.66
N GLY A 88 2.62 -2.04 -2.62
CA GLY A 88 1.78 -2.90 -3.45
C GLY A 88 0.29 -2.68 -3.20
N MET A 89 -0.13 -2.61 -1.93
CA MET A 89 -1.51 -2.32 -1.55
C MET A 89 -1.95 -0.91 -2.00
N ALA A 90 -1.09 0.09 -1.86
CA ALA A 90 -1.37 1.44 -2.36
C ALA A 90 -1.56 1.45 -3.88
N LYS A 91 -0.73 0.72 -4.64
CA LYS A 91 -0.90 0.55 -6.09
C LYS A 91 -2.22 -0.14 -6.46
N VAL A 92 -2.69 -1.10 -5.65
CA VAL A 92 -4.00 -1.73 -5.82
C VAL A 92 -5.12 -0.70 -5.68
N PHE A 93 -5.10 0.12 -4.63
CA PHE A 93 -6.10 1.17 -4.42
C PHE A 93 -6.07 2.23 -5.51
N LEU A 94 -4.88 2.62 -5.99
CA LEU A 94 -4.78 3.54 -7.14
C LEU A 94 -5.41 2.95 -8.41
N ALA A 95 -5.18 1.66 -8.67
CA ALA A 95 -5.77 0.97 -9.82
C ALA A 95 -7.28 0.77 -9.68
N ALA A 96 -7.79 0.69 -8.44
CA ALA A 96 -9.22 0.64 -8.13
C ALA A 96 -9.92 2.01 -8.21
N GLY A 97 -9.16 3.12 -8.36
CA GLY A 97 -9.71 4.47 -8.35
C GLY A 97 -10.03 4.99 -6.94
N GLU A 98 -9.32 4.51 -5.93
CA GLU A 98 -9.51 4.84 -4.52
C GLU A 98 -8.27 5.58 -3.94
N PRO A 99 -7.99 6.82 -4.38
CA PRO A 99 -6.77 7.55 -4.02
C PRO A 99 -6.67 7.83 -2.51
N ASP A 100 -7.77 8.07 -1.83
CA ASP A 100 -7.78 8.33 -0.39
C ASP A 100 -7.30 7.10 0.41
N GLN A 101 -7.70 5.90 0.00
CA GLN A 101 -7.25 4.65 0.60
C GLN A 101 -5.77 4.38 0.30
N ALA A 102 -5.34 4.70 -0.93
CA ALA A 102 -3.94 4.61 -1.30
C ALA A 102 -3.06 5.52 -0.42
N GLN A 103 -3.50 6.77 -0.19
CA GLN A 103 -2.80 7.70 0.71
C GLN A 103 -2.75 7.16 2.14
N ALA A 104 -3.89 6.71 2.68
CA ALA A 104 -3.96 6.18 4.03
C ALA A 104 -3.01 5.00 4.26
N VAL A 105 -2.87 4.12 3.27
CA VAL A 105 -1.93 2.99 3.34
C VAL A 105 -0.47 3.47 3.24
N LEU A 106 -0.16 4.43 2.35
CA LEU A 106 1.20 4.99 2.25
C LEU A 106 1.62 5.72 3.52
N ASP A 107 0.68 6.33 4.25
CA ASP A 107 0.97 7.03 5.51
C ASP A 107 1.44 6.07 6.61
N THR A 108 1.11 4.78 6.53
CA THR A 108 1.61 3.75 7.45
C THR A 108 3.08 3.39 7.23
N MET A 109 3.69 3.86 6.13
CA MET A 109 5.07 3.55 5.77
C MET A 109 6.06 4.07 6.81
N PRO A 110 6.93 3.22 7.39
CA PRO A 110 8.02 3.64 8.25
C PRO A 110 8.97 4.63 7.54
N GLU A 111 9.63 5.51 8.30
CA GLU A 111 10.52 6.54 7.73
C GLU A 111 11.61 5.98 6.82
N GLU A 112 12.13 4.80 7.14
CA GLU A 112 13.16 4.12 6.35
C GLU A 112 12.65 3.72 4.96
N GLY A 113 11.41 3.23 4.89
CA GLY A 113 10.75 2.81 3.64
C GLY A 113 10.35 3.97 2.73
N ARG A 114 10.16 5.18 3.28
CA ARG A 114 9.75 6.38 2.52
C ARG A 114 10.79 6.88 1.52
N LYS A 115 12.03 6.42 1.64
CA LYS A 115 13.14 6.79 0.74
C LYS A 115 13.26 5.85 -0.47
N GLY A 116 12.48 4.78 -0.52
CA GLY A 116 12.51 3.83 -1.62
C GLY A 116 11.91 4.40 -2.90
N ASP A 117 12.48 4.01 -4.04
CA ASP A 117 12.03 4.47 -5.37
C ASP A 117 10.56 4.09 -5.64
N ASP A 118 10.14 2.90 -5.21
CA ASP A 118 8.76 2.44 -5.37
C ASP A 118 7.76 3.28 -4.56
N TYR A 119 8.11 3.67 -3.34
CA TYR A 119 7.29 4.57 -2.53
C TYR A 119 7.19 5.95 -3.17
N THR A 120 8.32 6.54 -3.55
CA THR A 120 8.35 7.89 -4.13
C THR A 120 7.62 7.96 -5.46
N SER A 121 7.75 6.94 -6.31
CA SER A 121 7.02 6.85 -7.59
C SER A 121 5.51 6.68 -7.39
N THR A 122 5.10 5.86 -6.40
CA THR A 122 3.68 5.67 -6.09
C THR A 122 3.05 6.93 -5.49
N LEU A 123 3.77 7.63 -4.63
CA LEU A 123 3.34 8.91 -4.08
C LEU A 123 3.22 9.99 -5.18
N ALA A 124 4.14 10.01 -6.13
CA ALA A 124 4.08 10.92 -7.28
C ALA A 124 2.87 10.62 -8.18
N ALA A 125 2.58 9.33 -8.43
CA ALA A 125 1.39 8.93 -9.18
C ALA A 125 0.09 9.35 -8.48
N LEU A 126 0.02 9.18 -7.16
CA LEU A 126 -1.11 9.62 -6.34
C LEU A 126 -1.32 11.15 -6.44
N LYS A 127 -0.24 11.93 -6.33
CA LYS A 127 -0.29 13.38 -6.51
C LYS A 127 -0.81 13.81 -7.87
N LEU A 128 -0.29 13.19 -8.93
CA LEU A 128 -0.74 13.49 -10.31
C LEU A 128 -2.22 13.18 -10.51
N LEU A 129 -2.73 12.10 -9.91
CA LEU A 129 -4.16 11.76 -9.95
C LEU A 129 -5.00 12.81 -9.21
N GLY A 130 -4.56 13.28 -8.06
CA GLY A 130 -5.22 14.36 -7.31
C GLY A 130 -5.26 15.66 -8.11
N GLU A 131 -4.13 16.09 -8.67
CA GLU A 131 -4.05 17.30 -9.53
C GLU A 131 -4.94 17.18 -10.77
N ALA A 132 -4.99 16.01 -11.41
CA ALA A 132 -5.85 15.77 -12.55
C ALA A 132 -7.35 15.81 -12.18
N ALA A 133 -7.72 15.26 -11.01
CA ALA A 133 -9.09 15.30 -10.51
C ALA A 133 -9.53 16.74 -10.19
N GLU A 134 -8.67 17.53 -9.56
CA GLU A 134 -8.97 18.96 -9.28
C GLU A 134 -9.16 19.78 -10.56
N LEU A 135 -8.30 19.56 -11.57
CA LEU A 135 -8.44 20.21 -12.88
C LEU A 135 -9.75 19.81 -13.58
N SER A 136 -10.13 18.53 -13.50
CA SER A 136 -11.39 18.04 -14.09
C SER A 136 -12.62 18.68 -13.45
N GLU A 137 -12.65 18.82 -12.13
CA GLU A 137 -13.74 19.50 -11.42
C GLU A 137 -13.84 20.98 -11.77
N THR A 138 -12.71 21.66 -11.91
CA THR A 138 -12.66 23.07 -12.31
C THR A 138 -13.21 23.27 -13.73
N ASP A 139 -12.83 22.40 -14.66
CA ASP A 139 -13.33 22.42 -16.04
C ASP A 139 -14.82 22.09 -16.11
N GLU A 140 -15.31 21.14 -15.30
CA GLU A 140 -16.73 20.81 -15.22
C GLU A 140 -17.58 21.98 -14.70
N LEU A 141 -17.12 22.66 -13.64
CA LEU A 141 -17.77 23.85 -13.10
C LEU A 141 -17.78 25.00 -14.12
N ALA A 142 -16.70 25.20 -14.85
CA ALA A 142 -16.62 26.19 -15.92
C ALA A 142 -17.63 25.88 -17.05
N ALA A 143 -17.68 24.63 -17.51
CA ALA A 143 -18.63 24.17 -18.50
C ALA A 143 -20.10 24.25 -18.03
N GLN A 144 -20.34 24.03 -16.73
CA GLN A 144 -21.66 24.23 -16.12
C GLN A 144 -22.09 25.70 -16.20
N LEU A 145 -21.19 26.64 -15.90
CA LEU A 145 -21.43 28.06 -15.97
C LEU A 145 -21.59 28.59 -17.40
N GLU A 146 -20.98 27.95 -18.39
CA GLU A 146 -21.25 28.26 -19.80
C GLU A 146 -22.69 27.90 -20.19
N ARG A 147 -23.19 26.76 -19.67
CA ARG A 147 -24.59 26.32 -19.94
C ARG A 147 -25.61 27.06 -19.11
N ASN A 148 -25.28 27.41 -17.88
CA ASN A 148 -26.14 28.16 -16.96
C ASN A 148 -25.34 29.28 -16.27
N PRO A 149 -25.23 30.47 -16.89
CA PRO A 149 -24.46 31.58 -16.34
C PRO A 149 -24.99 32.14 -15.01
N ASP A 150 -26.21 31.82 -14.62
CA ASP A 150 -26.84 32.28 -13.37
C ASP A 150 -26.81 31.22 -12.27
N ASP A 151 -26.00 30.17 -12.44
CA ASP A 151 -25.72 29.22 -11.38
C ASP A 151 -24.72 29.81 -10.38
N HIS A 152 -25.28 30.47 -9.36
CA HIS A 152 -24.50 31.18 -8.34
C HIS A 152 -23.67 30.21 -7.50
N GLN A 153 -24.18 29.00 -7.22
CA GLN A 153 -23.44 27.99 -6.45
C GLN A 153 -22.23 27.50 -7.25
N ALA A 154 -22.42 27.11 -8.51
CA ALA A 154 -21.30 26.65 -9.34
C ALA A 154 -20.20 27.72 -9.48
N ARG A 155 -20.59 29.00 -9.54
CA ARG A 155 -19.64 30.12 -9.61
C ARG A 155 -18.88 30.32 -8.32
N PHE A 156 -19.52 30.12 -7.17
CA PHE A 156 -18.86 30.16 -5.88
C PHE A 156 -17.88 29.00 -5.74
N ASP A 157 -18.31 27.77 -6.09
CA ASP A 157 -17.49 26.57 -6.01
C ASP A 157 -16.25 26.69 -6.93
N LEU A 158 -16.44 27.25 -8.14
CA LEU A 158 -15.32 27.55 -9.05
C LEU A 158 -14.34 28.56 -8.44
N ALA A 159 -14.81 29.58 -7.75
CA ALA A 159 -13.96 30.55 -7.08
C ALA A 159 -13.15 29.90 -5.93
N VAL A 160 -13.77 29.00 -5.17
CA VAL A 160 -13.10 28.24 -4.10
C VAL A 160 -12.01 27.34 -4.69
N LYS A 161 -12.30 26.64 -5.80
CA LYS A 161 -11.31 25.81 -6.50
C LYS A 161 -10.14 26.63 -7.03
N TYR A 162 -10.38 27.73 -7.73
CA TYR A 162 -9.31 28.64 -8.18
C TYR A 162 -8.44 29.14 -7.03
N ASN A 163 -9.04 29.45 -5.87
CA ASN A 163 -8.26 29.87 -4.72
C ASN A 163 -7.39 28.72 -4.16
N ALA A 164 -7.90 27.49 -4.13
CA ALA A 164 -7.14 26.31 -3.72
C ALA A 164 -5.95 26.02 -4.66
N GLU A 165 -6.16 26.21 -5.96
CA GLU A 165 -5.11 26.10 -7.00
C GLU A 165 -4.10 27.27 -6.99
N GLY A 166 -4.26 28.26 -6.11
CA GLY A 166 -3.42 29.46 -6.06
C GLY A 166 -3.73 30.50 -7.15
N LYS A 167 -4.74 30.31 -7.97
CA LYS A 167 -5.23 31.21 -9.03
C LYS A 167 -6.09 32.32 -8.41
N ARG A 168 -5.45 33.18 -7.60
CA ARG A 168 -6.13 34.18 -6.77
C ARG A 168 -6.87 35.24 -7.59
N LEU A 169 -6.39 35.58 -8.78
CA LEU A 169 -7.01 36.56 -9.64
C LEU A 169 -8.32 36.01 -10.21
N GLU A 170 -8.30 34.81 -10.75
CA GLU A 170 -9.44 34.10 -11.30
C GLU A 170 -10.51 33.85 -10.23
N ALA A 171 -10.08 33.48 -9.01
CA ALA A 171 -10.96 33.34 -7.85
C ALA A 171 -11.67 34.67 -7.51
N ALA A 172 -10.93 35.78 -7.49
CA ALA A 172 -11.50 37.08 -7.22
C ALA A 172 -12.45 37.53 -8.33
N GLU A 173 -12.13 37.29 -9.58
CA GLU A 173 -13.01 37.60 -10.74
C GLU A 173 -14.32 36.82 -10.69
N ALA A 174 -14.28 35.53 -10.35
CA ALA A 174 -15.47 34.69 -10.19
C ALA A 174 -16.38 35.22 -9.05
N LEU A 175 -15.83 35.61 -7.91
CA LEU A 175 -16.58 36.20 -6.80
C LEU A 175 -17.16 37.56 -7.15
N VAL A 176 -16.42 38.44 -7.82
CA VAL A 176 -16.92 39.74 -8.29
C VAL A 176 -18.05 39.56 -9.30
N ALA A 177 -17.94 38.60 -10.20
CA ALA A 177 -18.98 38.26 -11.14
C ALA A 177 -20.26 37.77 -10.45
N LEU A 178 -20.12 36.96 -9.37
CA LEU A 178 -21.23 36.53 -8.54
C LEU A 178 -21.95 37.73 -7.90
N MET A 179 -21.21 38.58 -7.20
CA MET A 179 -21.75 39.78 -6.52
C MET A 179 -22.41 40.79 -7.47
N ARG A 180 -21.96 40.84 -8.74
CA ARG A 180 -22.59 41.70 -9.75
C ARG A 180 -23.92 41.16 -10.24
N ARG A 181 -24.10 39.85 -10.25
CA ARG A 181 -25.33 39.18 -10.72
C ARG A 181 -26.38 39.10 -9.63
N ASP A 182 -25.97 38.78 -8.42
CA ASP A 182 -26.87 38.78 -7.26
C ASP A 182 -26.14 39.36 -6.04
N ARG A 183 -26.63 40.49 -5.55
CA ARG A 183 -26.07 41.16 -4.37
C ARG A 183 -26.58 40.61 -3.05
N ALA A 184 -27.59 39.76 -3.12
CA ALA A 184 -28.22 39.19 -1.94
C ALA A 184 -27.80 37.74 -1.65
N TRP A 185 -27.08 37.14 -2.58
CA TRP A 185 -26.60 35.76 -2.49
C TRP A 185 -25.43 35.59 -1.49
#